data_718332bd0bac454abc83e59f5e713d66
#
_entry.id   718332bd0bac454abc83e59f5e713d66
#
_cell.length_a   1.000
_cell.length_b   1.000
_cell.length_c   1.000
_cell.angle_alpha   90.00
_cell.angle_beta   90.00
_cell.angle_gamma   90.00
#
_symmetry.space_group_name_H-M   'P 1'
#
loop_
_entity.id
_entity.type
_entity.pdbx_description
1 polymer ?
#
loop_
_entity_poly.entity_id
_entity_poly.type
_entity_poly.pdbx_seq_one_letter_code
_entity_poly.pdbx_strand_id
1 'polypeptide(L)'
;FFTESITYDFEGEFNGVLYELDISEVADPTDVKVSMQGYLSENPFPFALSDTEESGTFELDNTGDYLNFTVYNKMTDEIQTVIYQYRIPEIITNYNDIAEFNRKVIGSAWEDPLNDVDVTILLPEATAEEELRAWGHGGGENSTVTLEDNQKALLYVPQNPANQFVEAHVI
;
A
#
# COMPACT_ATOMS: atom_id res chain seq x y z
N PHE A 1 7.61 -5.19 -6.61
CA PHE A 1 6.14 -5.12 -6.78
C PHE A 1 5.48 -4.81 -5.47
N PHE A 2 4.43 -4.00 -5.54
CA PHE A 2 3.60 -3.64 -4.41
C PHE A 2 2.18 -4.12 -4.64
N THR A 3 1.53 -4.54 -3.57
CA THR A 3 0.10 -4.80 -3.53
C THR A 3 -0.39 -4.17 -2.23
N GLU A 4 -1.27 -3.21 -2.33
CA GLU A 4 -1.93 -2.57 -1.20
C GLU A 4 -3.41 -2.91 -1.24
N SER A 5 -3.95 -3.35 -0.11
CA SER A 5 -5.35 -3.71 0.02
C SER A 5 -5.95 -2.88 1.15
N ILE A 6 -6.90 -2.02 0.79
CA ILE A 6 -7.53 -1.08 1.73
C ILE A 6 -9.02 -1.43 1.79
N THR A 7 -9.47 -1.81 2.98
CA THR A 7 -10.87 -2.14 3.22
C THR A 7 -11.59 -0.93 3.77
N TYR A 8 -12.68 -0.56 3.10
CA TYR A 8 -13.57 0.53 3.46
C TYR A 8 -14.92 -0.04 3.91
N ASP A 9 -15.45 0.52 4.98
CA ASP A 9 -16.83 0.30 5.43
C ASP A 9 -17.65 1.54 5.05
N PHE A 10 -18.44 1.41 3.98
CA PHE A 10 -19.23 2.52 3.43
C PHE A 10 -20.57 2.63 4.14
N GLU A 11 -20.81 3.75 4.80
CA GLU A 11 -22.10 4.13 5.37
C GLU A 11 -22.77 5.20 4.49
N GLY A 12 -23.81 4.85 3.73
CA GLY A 12 -24.48 5.70 2.75
C GLY A 12 -24.08 5.44 1.30
N GLU A 13 -24.38 6.39 0.42
CA GLU A 13 -24.13 6.28 -1.03
C GLU A 13 -22.81 6.95 -1.41
N PHE A 14 -21.94 6.22 -2.11
CA PHE A 14 -20.66 6.69 -2.64
C PHE A 14 -20.55 6.39 -4.13
N ASN A 15 -19.78 7.22 -4.86
CA ASN A 15 -19.49 7.01 -6.28
C ASN A 15 -18.07 6.49 -6.53
N GLY A 16 -17.24 6.38 -5.50
CA GLY A 16 -15.87 5.92 -5.63
C GLY A 16 -15.03 6.24 -4.42
N VAL A 17 -13.73 6.00 -4.54
CA VAL A 17 -12.72 6.36 -3.55
C VAL A 17 -11.57 7.13 -4.18
N LEU A 18 -10.96 7.99 -3.38
CA LEU A 18 -9.72 8.70 -3.71
C LEU A 18 -8.59 8.07 -2.89
N TYR A 19 -7.45 7.86 -3.52
CA TYR A 19 -6.24 7.40 -2.85
C TYR A 19 -5.03 8.15 -3.38
N GLU A 20 -4.17 8.61 -2.48
CA GLU A 20 -2.95 9.34 -2.78
C GLU A 20 -1.74 8.48 -2.39
N LEU A 21 -0.97 8.06 -3.38
CA LEU A 21 0.29 7.36 -3.18
C LEU A 21 1.43 8.37 -3.18
N ASP A 22 2.15 8.50 -2.07
CA ASP A 22 3.35 9.33 -1.98
C ASP A 22 4.46 8.74 -2.85
N ILE A 23 4.91 9.48 -3.87
CA ILE A 23 5.98 9.12 -4.79
C ILE A 23 7.13 10.13 -4.78
N SER A 24 7.13 11.08 -3.84
CA SER A 24 8.08 12.20 -3.79
C SER A 24 9.56 11.80 -3.72
N GLU A 25 9.85 10.61 -3.22
CA GLU A 25 11.23 10.13 -3.00
C GLU A 25 11.57 8.90 -3.86
N VAL A 26 10.75 8.56 -4.85
CA VAL A 26 10.90 7.34 -5.65
C VAL A 26 10.63 7.61 -7.13
N ALA A 27 11.00 6.65 -7.99
CA ALA A 27 10.64 6.69 -9.40
C ALA A 27 9.12 6.48 -9.59
N ASP A 28 8.59 7.02 -10.70
CA ASP A 28 7.18 6.87 -11.04
C ASP A 28 6.75 5.39 -11.08
N PRO A 29 5.62 5.05 -10.44
CA PRO A 29 5.09 3.70 -10.50
C PRO A 29 4.72 3.28 -11.93
N THR A 30 4.95 2.01 -12.22
CA THR A 30 4.60 1.37 -13.50
C THR A 30 3.71 0.16 -13.27
N ASP A 31 3.15 -0.42 -14.33
CA ASP A 31 2.31 -1.63 -14.27
C ASP A 31 1.11 -1.48 -13.30
N VAL A 32 0.56 -0.26 -13.23
CA VAL A 32 -0.51 0.07 -12.29
C VAL A 32 -1.79 -0.66 -12.65
N LYS A 33 -2.39 -1.31 -11.67
CA LYS A 33 -3.68 -2.00 -11.75
C LYS A 33 -4.50 -1.70 -10.51
N VAL A 34 -5.80 -1.61 -10.70
CA VAL A 34 -6.77 -1.48 -9.62
C VAL A 34 -7.81 -2.58 -9.75
N SER A 35 -8.20 -3.16 -8.64
CA SER A 35 -9.34 -4.08 -8.56
C SER A 35 -10.10 -3.84 -7.26
N MET A 36 -11.32 -4.32 -7.20
CA MET A 36 -12.16 -4.22 -6.01
C MET A 36 -12.74 -5.58 -5.66
N GLN A 37 -12.80 -5.87 -4.36
CA GLN A 37 -13.32 -7.12 -3.84
C GLN A 37 -14.38 -6.84 -2.77
N GLY A 38 -15.60 -7.33 -2.99
CA GLY A 38 -16.65 -7.30 -1.97
C GLY A 38 -16.35 -8.25 -0.81
N TYR A 39 -16.83 -7.91 0.38
CA TYR A 39 -16.58 -8.68 1.62
C TYR A 39 -16.88 -10.18 1.52
N LEU A 40 -17.89 -10.56 0.72
CA LEU A 40 -18.28 -11.96 0.50
C LEU A 40 -17.78 -12.53 -0.83
N SER A 41 -16.98 -11.80 -1.59
CA SER A 41 -16.45 -12.23 -2.87
C SER A 41 -15.11 -12.94 -2.71
N GLU A 42 -14.95 -14.10 -3.37
CA GLU A 42 -13.68 -14.82 -3.38
C GLU A 42 -12.65 -14.24 -4.37
N ASN A 43 -13.12 -13.49 -5.37
CA ASN A 43 -12.26 -12.99 -6.42
C ASN A 43 -12.44 -11.47 -6.61
N PRO A 44 -11.34 -10.71 -6.72
CA PRO A 44 -11.41 -9.29 -7.05
C PRO A 44 -11.87 -9.08 -8.48
N PHE A 45 -12.64 -8.02 -8.71
CA PHE A 45 -13.06 -7.54 -10.01
C PHE A 45 -12.07 -6.48 -10.51
N PRO A 46 -11.41 -6.67 -11.68
CA PRO A 46 -10.45 -5.71 -12.21
C PRO A 46 -11.14 -4.47 -12.78
N PHE A 47 -10.54 -3.31 -12.54
CA PHE A 47 -10.99 -2.02 -13.05
C PHE A 47 -10.17 -1.62 -14.29
N ALA A 48 -10.78 -0.90 -15.21
CA ALA A 48 -10.13 -0.39 -16.39
C ALA A 48 -9.60 1.04 -16.16
N LEU A 49 -8.38 1.33 -16.62
CA LEU A 49 -7.87 2.70 -16.67
C LEU A 49 -8.65 3.47 -17.75
N SER A 50 -9.40 4.50 -17.36
CA SER A 50 -10.30 5.25 -18.24
C SER A 50 -10.74 6.55 -17.59
N ASP A 51 -10.96 7.57 -18.40
CA ASP A 51 -11.48 8.90 -18.05
C ASP A 51 -13.03 9.01 -18.19
N THR A 52 -13.72 7.88 -18.27
CA THR A 52 -15.18 7.86 -18.48
C THR A 52 -16.00 8.04 -17.21
N GLU A 53 -15.38 7.98 -16.03
CA GLU A 53 -16.04 8.05 -14.72
C GLU A 53 -17.12 6.96 -14.50
N GLU A 54 -17.09 5.89 -15.30
CA GLU A 54 -18.03 4.78 -15.17
C GLU A 54 -17.63 3.83 -14.03
N SER A 55 -18.61 3.19 -13.38
CA SER A 55 -18.33 2.14 -12.39
C SER A 55 -17.45 1.03 -12.99
N GLY A 56 -16.39 0.65 -12.27
CA GLY A 56 -15.39 -0.31 -12.75
C GLY A 56 -14.24 0.32 -13.51
N THR A 57 -14.09 1.66 -13.44
CA THR A 57 -12.94 2.38 -14.00
C THR A 57 -12.14 3.11 -12.93
N PHE A 58 -10.92 3.51 -13.27
CA PHE A 58 -10.10 4.39 -12.45
C PHE A 58 -9.28 5.34 -13.30
N GLU A 59 -8.95 6.49 -12.75
CA GLU A 59 -8.03 7.48 -13.33
C GLU A 59 -6.77 7.61 -12.49
N LEU A 60 -5.71 8.08 -13.14
CA LEU A 60 -4.43 8.40 -12.51
C LEU A 60 -4.06 9.84 -12.85
N ASP A 61 -3.68 10.59 -11.81
CA ASP A 61 -3.09 11.92 -11.96
C ASP A 61 -1.75 11.98 -11.21
N ASN A 62 -0.66 12.18 -11.95
CA ASN A 62 0.68 12.29 -11.38
C ASN A 62 1.03 13.77 -11.20
N THR A 63 1.11 14.20 -9.95
CA THR A 63 1.45 15.57 -9.55
C THR A 63 2.96 15.80 -9.32
N GLY A 64 3.77 14.74 -9.44
CA GLY A 64 5.19 14.71 -9.16
C GLY A 64 5.51 14.23 -7.74
N ASP A 65 4.78 14.69 -6.73
CA ASP A 65 4.93 14.22 -5.34
C ASP A 65 3.96 13.10 -5.00
N TYR A 66 2.80 13.06 -5.68
CA TYR A 66 1.75 12.07 -5.46
C TYR A 66 1.25 11.48 -6.77
N LEU A 67 0.98 10.17 -6.77
CA LEU A 67 0.15 9.54 -7.77
C LEU A 67 -1.26 9.38 -7.19
N ASN A 68 -2.19 10.18 -7.71
CA ASN A 68 -3.58 10.21 -7.27
C ASN A 68 -4.39 9.19 -8.06
N PHE A 69 -5.11 8.33 -7.34
CA PHE A 69 -6.06 7.39 -7.88
C PHE A 69 -7.48 7.91 -7.64
N THR A 70 -8.27 8.03 -8.68
CA THR A 70 -9.72 8.19 -8.57
C THR A 70 -10.37 6.90 -9.05
N VAL A 71 -10.96 6.14 -8.14
CA VAL A 71 -11.56 4.83 -8.43
C VAL A 71 -13.07 4.98 -8.44
N TYR A 72 -13.71 4.74 -9.58
CA TYR A 72 -15.14 4.92 -9.78
C TYR A 72 -15.89 3.62 -9.57
N ASN A 73 -16.73 3.58 -8.55
CA ASN A 73 -17.69 2.51 -8.31
C ASN A 73 -18.85 3.05 -7.45
N LYS A 74 -20.05 2.61 -7.75
CA LYS A 74 -21.22 2.94 -6.92
C LYS A 74 -21.31 1.93 -5.79
N MET A 75 -21.36 2.43 -4.57
CA MET A 75 -21.41 1.64 -3.34
C MET A 75 -22.49 2.22 -2.42
N THR A 76 -23.19 1.34 -1.70
CA THR A 76 -24.24 1.75 -0.76
C THR A 76 -24.25 0.79 0.43
N ASP A 77 -23.93 1.29 1.63
CA ASP A 77 -23.98 0.54 2.90
C ASP A 77 -23.30 -0.84 2.80
N GLU A 78 -22.06 -0.86 2.33
CA GLU A 78 -21.32 -2.11 2.07
C GLU A 78 -19.84 -2.02 2.40
N ILE A 79 -19.23 -3.17 2.70
CA ILE A 79 -17.78 -3.28 2.91
C ILE A 79 -17.13 -3.74 1.61
N GLN A 80 -16.12 -2.96 1.16
CA GLN A 80 -15.36 -3.23 -0.06
C GLN A 80 -13.87 -3.08 0.20
N THR A 81 -13.07 -3.94 -0.41
CA THR A 81 -11.60 -3.81 -0.42
C THR A 81 -11.14 -3.36 -1.79
N VAL A 82 -10.46 -2.23 -1.85
CA VAL A 82 -9.77 -1.77 -3.06
C VAL A 82 -8.34 -2.28 -3.02
N ILE A 83 -7.89 -2.87 -4.11
CA ILE A 83 -6.57 -3.47 -4.25
C ILE A 83 -5.82 -2.70 -5.32
N TYR A 84 -4.74 -2.04 -4.92
CA TYR A 84 -3.81 -1.33 -5.78
C TYR A 84 -2.56 -2.17 -5.99
N GLN A 85 -2.19 -2.42 -7.24
CA GLN A 85 -0.98 -3.15 -7.60
C GLN A 85 -0.13 -2.29 -8.52
N TYR A 86 1.17 -2.22 -8.25
CA TYR A 86 2.09 -1.43 -9.05
C TYR A 86 3.54 -1.88 -8.82
N ARG A 87 4.43 -1.36 -9.66
CA ARG A 87 5.87 -1.55 -9.53
C ARG A 87 6.53 -0.18 -9.39
N ILE A 88 7.42 -0.02 -8.41
CA ILE A 88 8.32 1.13 -8.33
C ILE A 88 9.69 0.65 -8.78
N PRO A 89 10.24 1.19 -9.88
CA PRO A 89 11.61 0.90 -10.30
C PRO A 89 12.61 1.43 -9.29
N GLU A 90 13.77 0.79 -9.22
CA GLU A 90 14.94 1.30 -8.46
C GLU A 90 14.66 1.60 -6.98
N ILE A 91 13.65 0.94 -6.37
CA ILE A 91 13.27 1.14 -4.97
C ILE A 91 14.30 0.59 -3.98
N ILE A 92 15.22 -0.26 -4.44
CA ILE A 92 16.29 -0.82 -3.63
C ILE A 92 17.58 -0.02 -3.88
N THR A 93 18.16 0.49 -2.80
CA THR A 93 19.50 1.11 -2.84
C THR A 93 20.56 0.06 -2.57
N ASN A 94 21.47 -0.13 -3.53
CA ASN A 94 22.57 -1.07 -3.39
C ASN A 94 23.84 -0.34 -2.96
N TYR A 95 24.42 -0.77 -1.85
CA TYR A 95 25.74 -0.37 -1.36
C TYR A 95 26.77 -1.48 -1.66
N ASN A 96 28.02 -1.29 -1.22
CA ASN A 96 29.08 -2.28 -1.50
C ASN A 96 28.89 -3.61 -0.75
N ASP A 97 28.21 -3.58 0.38
CA ASP A 97 28.06 -4.67 1.34
C ASP A 97 26.62 -4.98 1.75
N ILE A 98 25.68 -4.07 1.45
CA ILE A 98 24.25 -4.25 1.76
C ILE A 98 23.36 -3.75 0.63
N ALA A 99 22.13 -4.25 0.60
CA ALA A 99 21.02 -3.70 -0.16
C ALA A 99 19.96 -3.19 0.82
N GLU A 100 19.41 -2.02 0.55
CA GLU A 100 18.49 -1.32 1.44
C GLU A 100 17.15 -1.08 0.75
N PHE A 101 16.08 -1.47 1.43
CA PHE A 101 14.72 -1.02 1.17
C PHE A 101 14.31 -0.08 2.30
N ASN A 102 14.00 1.17 1.97
CA ASN A 102 13.49 2.15 2.93
C ASN A 102 12.33 2.91 2.29
N ARG A 103 11.12 2.77 2.86
CA ARG A 103 9.93 3.40 2.30
C ARG A 103 8.86 3.67 3.33
N LYS A 104 8.21 4.82 3.18
CA LYS A 104 6.90 5.07 3.79
C LYS A 104 5.86 4.21 3.06
N VAL A 105 5.38 3.19 3.74
CA VAL A 105 4.30 2.29 3.26
C VAL A 105 2.92 2.88 3.53
N ILE A 106 2.83 3.83 4.45
CA ILE A 106 1.66 4.68 4.68
C ILE A 106 2.16 6.12 4.73
N GLY A 107 1.63 6.96 3.87
CA GLY A 107 1.91 8.40 3.88
C GLY A 107 1.19 9.12 5.01
N SER A 108 1.63 10.35 5.35
CA SER A 108 1.00 11.18 6.38
C SER A 108 -0.25 11.93 5.89
N ALA A 109 -0.68 11.73 4.65
CA ALA A 109 -1.87 12.38 4.09
C ALA A 109 -3.19 11.69 4.46
N TRP A 110 -3.15 10.53 5.12
CA TRP A 110 -4.35 9.85 5.62
C TRP A 110 -5.03 10.66 6.71
N GLU A 111 -6.20 11.19 6.43
CA GLU A 111 -7.00 11.99 7.37
C GLU A 111 -7.76 11.13 8.40
N ASP A 112 -8.03 9.87 8.06
CA ASP A 112 -8.67 8.90 8.94
C ASP A 112 -7.65 7.92 9.54
N PRO A 113 -7.86 7.44 10.77
CA PRO A 113 -7.01 6.41 11.34
C PRO A 113 -7.18 5.08 10.59
N LEU A 114 -6.07 4.36 10.43
CA LEU A 114 -6.08 3.01 9.86
C LEU A 114 -5.95 1.98 10.98
N ASN A 115 -6.72 0.92 10.91
CA ASN A 115 -6.70 -0.17 11.88
C ASN A 115 -6.17 -1.45 11.22
N ASP A 116 -5.52 -2.30 12.02
CA ASP A 116 -5.04 -3.61 11.61
C ASP A 116 -4.19 -3.56 10.33
N VAL A 117 -3.13 -2.74 10.37
CA VAL A 117 -2.21 -2.59 9.23
C VAL A 117 -1.17 -3.70 9.28
N ASP A 118 -1.19 -4.56 8.29
CA ASP A 118 -0.20 -5.62 8.05
C ASP A 118 0.67 -5.25 6.85
N VAL A 119 1.98 -5.23 7.06
CA VAL A 119 2.97 -5.01 6.00
C VAL A 119 3.87 -6.24 5.89
N THR A 120 3.91 -6.84 4.72
CA THR A 120 4.81 -7.94 4.41
C THR A 120 5.86 -7.50 3.40
N ILE A 121 7.13 -7.64 3.74
CA ILE A 121 8.25 -7.43 2.84
C ILE A 121 8.87 -8.78 2.54
N LEU A 122 8.81 -9.19 1.29
CA LEU A 122 9.36 -10.45 0.81
C LEU A 122 10.54 -10.15 -0.12
N LEU A 123 11.71 -10.64 0.27
CA LEU A 123 12.91 -10.55 -0.56
C LEU A 123 12.84 -11.55 -1.73
N PRO A 124 13.43 -11.24 -2.89
CA PRO A 124 13.45 -12.16 -4.03
C PRO A 124 14.19 -13.48 -3.73
N GLU A 125 15.21 -13.41 -2.88
CA GLU A 125 16.01 -14.55 -2.44
C GLU A 125 16.24 -14.44 -0.93
N ALA A 126 16.37 -15.58 -0.26
CA ALA A 126 16.69 -15.62 1.15
C ALA A 126 18.15 -15.16 1.37
N THR A 127 18.36 -14.34 2.41
CA THR A 127 19.70 -13.96 2.85
C THR A 127 20.38 -15.09 3.61
N ALA A 128 21.67 -14.94 3.94
CA ALA A 128 22.27 -15.84 4.90
C ALA A 128 21.64 -15.67 6.30
N GLU A 129 21.76 -16.68 7.13
CA GLU A 129 21.18 -16.69 8.47
C GLU A 129 21.73 -15.49 9.28
N GLU A 130 20.81 -14.78 9.96
CA GLU A 130 21.09 -13.58 10.76
C GLU A 130 21.58 -12.33 10.00
N GLU A 131 21.54 -12.29 8.66
CA GLU A 131 21.91 -11.09 7.89
C GLU A 131 20.74 -10.14 7.68
N LEU A 132 19.51 -10.65 7.59
CA LEU A 132 18.32 -9.81 7.43
C LEU A 132 18.08 -8.95 8.68
N ARG A 133 17.83 -7.67 8.48
CA ARG A 133 17.43 -6.71 9.52
C ARG A 133 16.21 -5.93 9.03
N ALA A 134 15.28 -5.67 9.94
CA ALA A 134 14.10 -4.86 9.65
C ALA A 134 13.73 -3.96 10.81
N TRP A 135 13.25 -2.76 10.49
CA TRP A 135 12.74 -1.77 11.42
C TRP A 135 11.45 -1.18 10.86
N GLY A 136 10.59 -0.73 11.78
CA GLY A 136 9.44 0.09 11.49
C GLY A 136 9.60 1.45 12.16
N HIS A 137 9.23 2.52 11.45
CA HIS A 137 9.20 3.88 11.98
C HIS A 137 7.81 4.49 11.83
N GLY A 138 7.42 5.34 12.75
CA GLY A 138 6.06 5.87 12.79
C GLY A 138 5.05 4.83 13.32
N GLY A 139 3.80 4.94 12.88
CA GLY A 139 2.72 4.09 13.37
C GLY A 139 2.28 4.43 14.80
N GLY A 140 1.31 3.70 15.31
CA GLY A 140 0.78 3.84 16.66
C GLY A 140 1.53 3.01 17.71
N GLU A 141 1.03 3.08 18.95
CA GLU A 141 1.53 2.24 20.04
C GLU A 141 1.32 0.75 19.76
N ASN A 142 2.18 -0.09 20.31
CA ASN A 142 2.15 -1.55 20.16
C ASN A 142 2.42 -2.07 18.72
N SER A 143 2.99 -1.24 17.85
CA SER A 143 3.48 -1.71 16.56
C SER A 143 4.64 -2.68 16.75
N THR A 144 4.72 -3.70 15.90
CA THR A 144 5.75 -4.73 15.98
C THR A 144 6.41 -4.96 14.63
N VAL A 145 7.70 -5.38 14.68
CA VAL A 145 8.44 -5.89 13.54
C VAL A 145 8.94 -7.29 13.87
N THR A 146 8.69 -8.23 12.97
CA THR A 146 9.08 -9.62 13.14
C THR A 146 9.73 -10.14 11.87
N LEU A 147 10.84 -10.84 11.99
CA LEU A 147 11.41 -11.63 10.91
C LEU A 147 10.80 -13.04 11.01
N GLU A 148 10.04 -13.44 9.98
CA GLU A 148 9.45 -14.79 9.96
C GLU A 148 10.50 -15.83 9.58
N ASP A 149 11.41 -15.45 8.67
CA ASP A 149 12.57 -16.20 8.25
C ASP A 149 13.62 -15.23 7.69
N ASN A 150 14.66 -15.75 7.03
CA ASN A 150 15.71 -14.94 6.42
C ASN A 150 15.36 -14.37 5.02
N GLN A 151 14.09 -14.37 4.67
CA GLN A 151 13.55 -13.79 3.43
C GLN A 151 12.38 -12.83 3.66
N LYS A 152 11.74 -12.89 4.83
CA LYS A 152 10.47 -12.25 5.06
C LYS A 152 10.43 -11.43 6.35
N ALA A 153 10.11 -10.15 6.22
CA ALA A 153 9.87 -9.25 7.33
C ALA A 153 8.38 -8.86 7.38
N LEU A 154 7.83 -8.82 8.59
CA LEU A 154 6.46 -8.45 8.88
C LEU A 154 6.44 -7.24 9.80
N LEU A 155 5.65 -6.21 9.45
CA LEU A 155 5.30 -5.11 10.33
C LEU A 155 3.80 -5.21 10.61
N TYR A 156 3.42 -5.06 11.87
CA TYR A 156 2.04 -4.96 12.27
C TYR A 156 1.81 -3.69 13.07
N VAL A 157 0.83 -2.89 12.67
CA VAL A 157 0.41 -1.65 13.35
C VAL A 157 -1.07 -1.79 13.71
N PRO A 158 -1.40 -2.04 15.00
CA PRO A 158 -2.77 -2.24 15.43
C PRO A 158 -3.68 -1.05 15.13
N GLN A 159 -3.14 0.16 15.26
CA GLN A 159 -3.82 1.40 14.92
C GLN A 159 -2.79 2.45 14.52
N ASN A 160 -2.91 2.95 13.30
CA ASN A 160 -2.15 4.10 12.83
C ASN A 160 -3.03 5.35 12.96
N PRO A 161 -2.68 6.32 13.81
CA PRO A 161 -3.45 7.55 13.95
C PRO A 161 -3.53 8.33 12.64
N ALA A 162 -4.57 9.15 12.49
CA ALA A 162 -4.69 10.09 11.39
C ALA A 162 -3.43 10.97 11.24
N ASN A 163 -3.05 11.25 10.00
CA ASN A 163 -1.91 12.08 9.62
C ASN A 163 -0.54 11.55 10.11
N GLN A 164 -0.44 10.24 10.38
CA GLN A 164 0.81 9.62 10.79
C GLN A 164 1.31 8.65 9.71
N PHE A 165 2.60 8.76 9.36
CA PHE A 165 3.22 7.82 8.43
C PHE A 165 3.61 6.50 9.12
N VAL A 166 3.73 5.46 8.32
CA VAL A 166 4.41 4.21 8.67
C VAL A 166 5.51 3.96 7.64
N GLU A 167 6.73 3.77 8.11
CA GLU A 167 7.88 3.48 7.25
C GLU A 167 8.43 2.10 7.56
N ALA A 168 8.73 1.34 6.54
CA ALA A 168 9.40 0.06 6.60
C ALA A 168 10.83 0.20 6.07
N HIS A 169 11.80 -0.26 6.88
CA HIS A 169 13.21 -0.25 6.57
C HIS A 169 13.77 -1.66 6.69
N VAL A 170 14.40 -2.18 5.63
CA VAL A 170 14.97 -3.54 5.55
C VAL A 170 16.33 -3.48 4.89
N ILE A 171 17.30 -4.16 5.47
CA ILE A 171 18.66 -4.33 4.93
C ILE A 171 19.08 -5.79 5.00
#